data_1f989fcdec0f74fc89662e52fa381bef
#
_entry.id   1f989fcdec0f74fc89662e52fa381bef
#
_cell.length_a   1.000
_cell.length_b   1.000
_cell.length_c   1.000
_cell.angle_alpha   90.00
_cell.angle_beta   90.00
_cell.angle_gamma   90.00
#
_symmetry.space_group_name_H-M   'P 1'
#
loop_
_entity.id
_entity.type
_entity.pdbx_description
1 polymer ?
#
loop_
_entity_poly.entity_id
_entity_poly.type
_entity_poly.pdbx_seq_one_letter_code
_entity_poly.pdbx_strand_id
1 'polypeptide(L)'
;MSEEHNELQGENLDAAAQTDSLKPNGPEDRTLGAAGYMSLWVGDGVNMGNMTLGASIVVAGMAVLNIWQTIAAALIAIGIVSILFALNDRAGYKYGIPYVAHLKASFGEKGTLLSSLLRAVPAVIWYGIQSWIGGTALNEVFRILSGGAFDNVFVGFIILLVVQIILSMKGFKSIKAVESVASIILMGIVITVFFILIKDHSAAIADTWINTEGTWGVPFFAYVMVFLGNYAAIFLSAADYSRELKTGYSDSKRGLLYFLPIIVAYGSVIVVGAMLASATGYANPALGLPALFDNVYMQLFISAFIVFGAIAVNMVANIVTPTYVIQLFTKLNYKVAVTITGLLAMGSFPWLLVQDDNAKGLDTFVHVYSAFLGPLIAILIVEYYFMRKQHIDIKELYKKGGNFDGVNYAALVALAIGAAAAFLFVDLAWLIGFIVAAIAYPIISKTMFKNSRFKKGTIFDSETK
;
A
#
# COMPACT_ATOMS: atom_id res chain seq x y z
N MET A 1 -24.41 7.96 17.62
CA MET A 1 -23.54 8.24 16.42
C MET A 1 -24.03 9.41 15.57
N SER A 2 -25.34 9.58 15.33
CA SER A 2 -25.87 10.78 14.64
C SER A 2 -25.76 12.05 15.50
N GLU A 3 -25.93 11.96 16.82
CA GLU A 3 -25.77 13.08 17.74
C GLU A 3 -24.29 13.51 17.92
N GLU A 4 -23.36 12.56 18.00
CA GLU A 4 -21.92 12.87 18.10
C GLU A 4 -21.38 13.57 16.85
N HIS A 5 -21.97 13.33 15.68
CA HIS A 5 -21.57 13.95 14.41
C HIS A 5 -21.98 15.42 14.29
N ASN A 6 -23.17 15.76 14.83
CA ASN A 6 -23.66 17.14 14.85
C ASN A 6 -22.98 18.02 15.92
N GLU A 7 -22.37 17.44 16.94
CA GLU A 7 -21.71 18.18 18.03
C GLU A 7 -20.26 18.60 17.72
N LEU A 8 -19.67 18.16 16.59
CA LEU A 8 -18.35 18.63 16.13
C LEU A 8 -18.39 20.07 15.54
N GLN A 9 -19.46 20.83 15.76
CA GLN A 9 -19.62 22.23 15.26
C GLN A 9 -19.17 23.31 16.27
N GLY A 10 -18.31 22.99 17.25
CA GLY A 10 -17.85 23.93 18.28
C GLY A 10 -16.53 24.65 17.93
N GLU A 11 -16.33 25.82 18.54
CA GLU A 11 -15.23 26.77 18.27
C GLU A 11 -13.80 26.30 18.59
N ASN A 12 -13.57 25.09 19.15
CA ASN A 12 -12.27 24.60 19.60
C ASN A 12 -11.77 23.35 18.84
N LEU A 13 -11.98 23.31 17.53
CA LEU A 13 -11.55 22.20 16.69
C LEU A 13 -10.08 22.35 16.23
N ASP A 14 -9.38 21.23 16.12
CA ASP A 14 -8.01 21.19 15.60
C ASP A 14 -7.96 21.42 14.07
N ALA A 15 -6.73 21.48 13.51
CA ALA A 15 -6.52 21.71 12.08
C ALA A 15 -7.12 20.56 11.20
N ALA A 16 -7.21 19.34 11.71
CA ALA A 16 -7.80 18.22 10.97
C ALA A 16 -9.31 18.38 10.84
N ALA A 17 -10.00 18.86 11.89
CA ALA A 17 -11.42 19.13 11.84
C ALA A 17 -11.80 20.34 10.96
N GLN A 18 -10.85 21.21 10.63
CA GLN A 18 -11.05 22.35 9.73
C GLN A 18 -11.01 21.96 8.25
N THR A 19 -10.54 20.75 7.92
CA THR A 19 -10.43 20.23 6.57
C THR A 19 -11.52 19.18 6.32
N ASP A 20 -12.47 19.46 5.42
CA ASP A 20 -13.64 18.58 5.20
C ASP A 20 -13.26 17.13 4.87
N SER A 21 -12.16 16.92 4.16
CA SER A 21 -11.66 15.56 3.85
C SER A 21 -11.13 14.78 5.05
N LEU A 22 -10.86 15.44 6.18
CA LEU A 22 -10.34 14.81 7.39
C LEU A 22 -11.39 14.67 8.50
N LYS A 23 -12.60 15.16 8.29
CA LYS A 23 -13.73 14.97 9.20
C LYS A 23 -14.21 13.50 9.17
N PRO A 24 -14.82 13.02 10.25
CA PRO A 24 -15.47 11.70 10.23
C PRO A 24 -16.61 11.65 9.21
N ASN A 25 -16.73 10.54 8.47
CA ASN A 25 -17.90 10.28 7.61
C ASN A 25 -19.06 9.73 8.43
N GLY A 26 -20.24 10.32 8.30
CA GLY A 26 -21.48 9.74 8.80
C GLY A 26 -21.88 8.47 8.03
N PRO A 27 -22.81 7.66 8.56
CA PRO A 27 -23.33 6.49 7.83
C PRO A 27 -23.93 6.84 6.46
N GLU A 28 -24.56 8.00 6.34
CA GLU A 28 -25.19 8.55 5.13
C GLU A 28 -24.18 8.96 4.06
N ASP A 29 -22.98 9.37 4.47
CA ASP A 29 -21.92 9.83 3.54
C ASP A 29 -21.17 8.66 2.90
N ARG A 30 -21.35 7.44 3.39
CA ARG A 30 -20.62 6.25 2.95
C ARG A 30 -21.16 5.72 1.64
N THR A 31 -20.31 5.68 0.64
CA THR A 31 -20.71 5.42 -0.74
C THR A 31 -20.49 3.99 -1.22
N LEU A 32 -19.63 3.20 -0.55
CA LEU A 32 -19.18 1.89 -1.02
C LEU A 32 -20.01 0.75 -0.43
N GLY A 33 -20.67 -0.03 -1.28
CA GLY A 33 -21.15 -1.36 -0.95
C GLY A 33 -20.04 -2.42 -1.09
N ALA A 34 -20.33 -3.69 -0.75
CA ALA A 34 -19.38 -4.79 -0.78
C ALA A 34 -18.69 -4.94 -2.15
N ALA A 35 -19.43 -4.96 -3.25
CA ALA A 35 -18.88 -5.12 -4.59
C ALA A 35 -17.92 -3.98 -4.96
N GLY A 36 -18.31 -2.71 -4.71
CA GLY A 36 -17.45 -1.56 -4.97
C GLY A 36 -16.21 -1.55 -4.07
N TYR A 37 -16.34 -2.07 -2.84
CA TYR A 37 -15.20 -2.20 -1.93
C TYR A 37 -14.21 -3.27 -2.39
N MET A 38 -14.72 -4.44 -2.82
CA MET A 38 -13.87 -5.51 -3.37
C MET A 38 -13.18 -5.08 -4.68
N SER A 39 -13.85 -4.29 -5.53
CA SER A 39 -13.25 -3.83 -6.78
C SER A 39 -12.02 -2.93 -6.57
N LEU A 40 -11.95 -2.17 -5.47
CA LEU A 40 -10.75 -1.41 -5.11
C LEU A 40 -9.54 -2.34 -4.89
N TRP A 41 -9.75 -3.46 -4.20
CA TRP A 41 -8.68 -4.41 -3.89
C TRP A 41 -8.30 -5.28 -5.09
N VAL A 42 -9.23 -5.54 -6.01
CA VAL A 42 -8.88 -6.14 -7.31
C VAL A 42 -7.99 -5.18 -8.10
N GLY A 43 -8.36 -3.90 -8.17
CA GLY A 43 -7.57 -2.89 -8.89
C GLY A 43 -6.17 -2.69 -8.32
N ASP A 44 -6.09 -2.59 -7.01
CA ASP A 44 -4.80 -2.47 -6.33
C ASP A 44 -3.94 -3.73 -6.49
N GLY A 45 -4.55 -4.92 -6.43
CA GLY A 45 -3.85 -6.20 -6.59
C GLY A 45 -3.29 -6.41 -7.99
N VAL A 46 -4.03 -6.01 -9.04
CA VAL A 46 -3.62 -6.18 -10.42
C VAL A 46 -2.81 -4.99 -10.90
N ASN A 47 -1.54 -4.97 -10.55
CA ASN A 47 -0.63 -3.92 -11.03
C ASN A 47 0.74 -4.46 -11.42
N MET A 48 1.46 -3.68 -12.22
CA MET A 48 2.76 -4.10 -12.78
C MET A 48 3.85 -4.19 -11.72
N GLY A 49 3.82 -3.38 -10.66
CA GLY A 49 4.76 -3.48 -9.55
C GLY A 49 4.60 -4.79 -8.78
N ASN A 50 3.36 -5.24 -8.57
CA ASN A 50 3.07 -6.53 -7.96
C ASN A 50 3.55 -7.69 -8.86
N MET A 51 3.42 -7.55 -10.18
CA MET A 51 3.96 -8.51 -11.16
C MET A 51 5.50 -8.56 -11.08
N THR A 52 6.15 -7.40 -10.94
CA THR A 52 7.61 -7.32 -10.74
C THR A 52 8.04 -8.03 -9.45
N LEU A 53 7.28 -7.92 -8.36
CA LEU A 53 7.56 -8.69 -7.13
C LEU A 53 7.43 -10.21 -7.34
N GLY A 54 6.47 -10.66 -8.13
CA GLY A 54 6.39 -12.06 -8.55
C GLY A 54 7.58 -12.47 -9.41
N ALA A 55 7.99 -11.61 -10.34
CA ALA A 55 9.13 -11.83 -11.21
C ALA A 55 10.47 -11.86 -10.45
N SER A 56 10.60 -11.15 -9.32
CA SER A 56 11.82 -11.12 -8.50
C SER A 56 12.19 -12.47 -7.88
N ILE A 57 11.28 -13.44 -7.90
CA ILE A 57 11.56 -14.83 -7.49
C ILE A 57 12.60 -15.47 -8.41
N VAL A 58 12.65 -15.07 -9.67
CA VAL A 58 13.59 -15.58 -10.68
C VAL A 58 14.84 -14.71 -10.69
N VAL A 59 15.97 -15.26 -10.23
CA VAL A 59 17.25 -14.56 -10.15
C VAL A 59 18.25 -15.28 -11.05
N ALA A 60 18.88 -14.53 -11.96
CA ALA A 60 19.89 -15.07 -12.88
C ALA A 60 19.40 -16.33 -13.65
N GLY A 61 18.13 -16.35 -14.03
CA GLY A 61 17.53 -17.45 -14.80
C GLY A 61 17.13 -18.69 -13.97
N MET A 62 17.19 -18.62 -12.65
CA MET A 62 16.73 -19.69 -11.75
C MET A 62 15.82 -19.14 -10.65
N ALA A 63 14.75 -19.85 -10.32
CA ALA A 63 13.85 -19.44 -9.26
C ALA A 63 14.41 -19.81 -7.88
N VAL A 64 14.36 -18.85 -6.94
CA VAL A 64 14.70 -19.06 -5.52
C VAL A 64 13.63 -19.91 -4.84
N LEU A 65 12.36 -19.68 -5.18
CA LEU A 65 11.22 -20.47 -4.71
C LEU A 65 10.60 -21.22 -5.90
N ASN A 66 10.31 -22.50 -5.74
CA ASN A 66 9.52 -23.22 -6.75
C ASN A 66 8.04 -22.77 -6.71
N ILE A 67 7.23 -23.29 -7.66
CA ILE A 67 5.82 -22.90 -7.78
C ILE A 67 5.02 -23.12 -6.48
N TRP A 68 5.22 -24.26 -5.80
CA TRP A 68 4.48 -24.58 -4.58
C TRP A 68 4.87 -23.69 -3.42
N GLN A 69 6.15 -23.38 -3.30
CA GLN A 69 6.66 -22.44 -2.30
C GLN A 69 6.18 -21.02 -2.57
N THR A 70 6.16 -20.60 -3.84
CA THR A 70 5.63 -19.29 -4.24
C THR A 70 4.16 -19.15 -3.88
N ILE A 71 3.33 -20.15 -4.23
CA ILE A 71 1.92 -20.16 -3.89
C ILE A 71 1.72 -20.15 -2.37
N ALA A 72 2.46 -20.99 -1.64
CA ALA A 72 2.38 -21.03 -0.19
C ALA A 72 2.79 -19.70 0.46
N ALA A 73 3.88 -19.08 0.00
CA ALA A 73 4.33 -17.78 0.50
C ALA A 73 3.29 -16.68 0.24
N ALA A 74 2.72 -16.65 -0.97
CA ALA A 74 1.66 -15.70 -1.32
C ALA A 74 0.40 -15.92 -0.46
N LEU A 75 -0.06 -17.16 -0.28
CA LEU A 75 -1.24 -17.48 0.54
C LEU A 75 -1.04 -17.08 2.00
N ILE A 76 0.12 -17.37 2.59
CA ILE A 76 0.44 -16.98 3.96
C ILE A 76 0.45 -15.45 4.08
N ALA A 77 1.14 -14.76 3.17
CA ALA A 77 1.21 -13.31 3.17
C ALA A 77 -0.18 -12.67 3.03
N ILE A 78 -0.99 -13.09 2.05
CA ILE A 78 -2.34 -12.57 1.80
C ILE A 78 -3.28 -12.86 2.97
N GLY A 79 -3.17 -14.02 3.60
CA GLY A 79 -3.92 -14.35 4.80
C GLY A 79 -3.61 -13.38 5.95
N ILE A 80 -2.35 -13.13 6.22
CA ILE A 80 -1.90 -12.16 7.25
C ILE A 80 -2.34 -10.74 6.88
N VAL A 81 -2.13 -10.33 5.63
CA VAL A 81 -2.55 -9.01 5.12
C VAL A 81 -4.05 -8.78 5.36
N SER A 82 -4.88 -9.76 5.04
CA SER A 82 -6.33 -9.64 5.19
C SER A 82 -6.78 -9.52 6.65
N ILE A 83 -6.11 -10.25 7.55
CA ILE A 83 -6.32 -10.12 9.00
C ILE A 83 -5.91 -8.71 9.47
N LEU A 84 -4.75 -8.22 9.04
CA LEU A 84 -4.26 -6.90 9.44
C LEU A 84 -5.14 -5.77 8.91
N PHE A 85 -5.65 -5.90 7.68
CA PHE A 85 -6.67 -4.99 7.16
C PHE A 85 -7.90 -4.97 8.07
N ALA A 86 -8.48 -6.12 8.36
CA ALA A 86 -9.70 -6.23 9.17
C ALA A 86 -9.51 -5.73 10.61
N LEU A 87 -8.31 -5.86 11.16
CA LEU A 87 -7.98 -5.30 12.48
C LEU A 87 -7.82 -3.78 12.41
N ASN A 88 -7.07 -3.27 11.43
CA ASN A 88 -6.74 -1.85 11.37
C ASN A 88 -7.85 -0.99 10.75
N ASP A 89 -8.76 -1.57 9.97
CA ASP A 89 -9.91 -0.87 9.37
C ASP A 89 -10.99 -0.49 10.41
N ARG A 90 -11.02 -1.18 11.56
CA ARG A 90 -12.12 -1.11 12.51
C ARG A 90 -12.36 0.29 13.05
N ALA A 91 -11.32 1.07 13.30
CA ALA A 91 -11.48 2.43 13.77
C ALA A 91 -12.13 3.32 12.69
N GLY A 92 -11.66 3.23 11.44
CA GLY A 92 -12.26 3.93 10.29
C GLY A 92 -13.70 3.48 10.04
N TYR A 93 -13.95 2.17 10.05
CA TYR A 93 -15.29 1.62 9.85
C TYR A 93 -16.27 2.01 10.96
N LYS A 94 -15.85 1.91 12.23
CA LYS A 94 -16.72 2.21 13.39
C LYS A 94 -17.03 3.70 13.50
N TYR A 95 -16.01 4.55 13.37
CA TYR A 95 -16.12 5.97 13.67
C TYR A 95 -16.16 6.89 12.45
N GLY A 96 -15.95 6.36 11.24
CA GLY A 96 -15.86 7.17 10.02
C GLY A 96 -14.57 8.00 9.89
N ILE A 97 -13.59 7.80 10.76
CA ILE A 97 -12.36 8.61 10.82
C ILE A 97 -11.34 8.19 9.78
N PRO A 98 -10.56 9.14 9.20
CA PRO A 98 -9.46 8.84 8.31
C PRO A 98 -8.23 8.32 9.07
N TYR A 99 -7.27 7.78 8.32
CA TYR A 99 -6.02 7.25 8.84
C TYR A 99 -5.25 8.22 9.74
N VAL A 100 -5.12 9.49 9.33
CA VAL A 100 -4.40 10.50 10.12
C VAL A 100 -5.06 10.75 11.48
N ALA A 101 -6.38 10.67 11.58
CA ALA A 101 -7.09 10.76 12.85
C ALA A 101 -6.88 9.49 13.69
N HIS A 102 -6.86 8.30 13.06
CA HIS A 102 -6.52 7.06 13.74
C HIS A 102 -5.07 7.09 14.30
N LEU A 103 -4.09 7.58 13.53
CA LEU A 103 -2.73 7.79 14.00
C LEU A 103 -2.67 8.71 15.22
N LYS A 104 -3.46 9.78 15.24
CA LYS A 104 -3.50 10.73 16.34
C LYS A 104 -3.88 10.07 17.67
N ALA A 105 -4.77 9.09 17.64
CA ALA A 105 -5.14 8.34 18.84
C ALA A 105 -3.93 7.62 19.49
N SER A 106 -2.98 7.17 18.67
CA SER A 106 -1.80 6.43 19.13
C SER A 106 -0.56 7.30 19.35
N PHE A 107 -0.30 8.26 18.46
CA PHE A 107 0.95 9.03 18.46
C PHE A 107 0.79 10.48 18.99
N GLY A 108 -0.45 10.93 19.16
CA GLY A 108 -0.78 12.32 19.46
C GLY A 108 -0.75 13.22 18.22
N GLU A 109 -1.29 14.42 18.34
CA GLU A 109 -1.44 15.35 17.21
C GLU A 109 -0.11 15.66 16.51
N LYS A 110 0.92 16.01 17.29
CA LYS A 110 2.25 16.31 16.75
C LYS A 110 3.03 15.05 16.34
N GLY A 111 2.84 13.94 17.05
CA GLY A 111 3.45 12.65 16.72
C GLY A 111 2.91 12.07 15.42
N THR A 112 1.66 12.38 15.05
CA THR A 112 1.05 12.00 13.77
C THR A 112 1.82 12.54 12.57
N LEU A 113 2.42 13.72 12.68
CA LEU A 113 3.23 14.28 11.59
C LEU A 113 4.37 13.34 11.21
N LEU A 114 5.14 12.87 12.20
CA LEU A 114 6.26 11.95 11.94
C LEU A 114 5.76 10.58 11.46
N SER A 115 4.77 9.99 12.11
CA SER A 115 4.27 8.66 11.75
C SER A 115 3.55 8.65 10.39
N SER A 116 2.91 9.74 9.98
CA SER A 116 2.31 9.84 8.65
C SER A 116 3.36 9.90 7.52
N LEU A 117 4.54 10.45 7.77
CA LEU A 117 5.65 10.43 6.80
C LEU A 117 6.11 9.01 6.50
N LEU A 118 6.13 8.11 7.50
CA LEU A 118 6.51 6.71 7.31
C LEU A 118 5.58 5.98 6.32
N ARG A 119 4.34 6.43 6.16
CA ARG A 119 3.40 5.94 5.13
C ARG A 119 3.55 6.70 3.81
N ALA A 120 3.78 8.01 3.86
CA ALA A 120 3.83 8.85 2.67
C ALA A 120 5.09 8.60 1.83
N VAL A 121 6.25 8.41 2.46
CA VAL A 121 7.51 8.16 1.75
C VAL A 121 7.46 6.92 0.88
N PRO A 122 7.08 5.73 1.38
CA PRO A 122 6.90 4.56 0.51
C PRO A 122 5.92 4.80 -0.63
N ALA A 123 4.81 5.51 -0.40
CA ALA A 123 3.84 5.79 -1.45
C ALA A 123 4.42 6.69 -2.56
N VAL A 124 5.21 7.70 -2.22
CA VAL A 124 5.91 8.54 -3.20
C VAL A 124 6.90 7.73 -4.05
N ILE A 125 7.64 6.81 -3.40
CA ILE A 125 8.59 5.94 -4.11
C ILE A 125 7.83 4.96 -5.02
N TRP A 126 6.75 4.34 -4.54
CA TRP A 126 5.86 3.50 -5.36
C TRP A 126 5.25 4.28 -6.53
N TYR A 127 4.90 5.57 -6.32
CA TYR A 127 4.47 6.44 -7.40
C TYR A 127 5.54 6.55 -8.49
N GLY A 128 6.78 6.78 -8.10
CA GLY A 128 7.92 6.79 -9.02
C GLY A 128 8.10 5.45 -9.75
N ILE A 129 8.09 4.33 -9.03
CA ILE A 129 8.27 2.97 -9.59
C ILE A 129 7.19 2.66 -10.64
N GLN A 130 5.93 2.83 -10.30
CA GLN A 130 4.83 2.59 -11.24
C GLN A 130 4.87 3.52 -12.45
N SER A 131 5.29 4.79 -12.23
CA SER A 131 5.47 5.74 -13.32
C SER A 131 6.66 5.39 -14.21
N TRP A 132 7.74 4.79 -13.66
CA TRP A 132 8.87 4.29 -14.44
C TRP A 132 8.46 3.10 -15.30
N ILE A 133 7.77 2.11 -14.73
CA ILE A 133 7.24 0.96 -15.47
C ILE A 133 6.31 1.43 -16.60
N GLY A 134 5.35 2.30 -16.29
CA GLY A 134 4.45 2.87 -17.29
C GLY A 134 5.18 3.74 -18.32
N GLY A 135 6.22 4.47 -17.92
CA GLY A 135 7.09 5.27 -18.79
C GLY A 135 7.91 4.42 -19.75
N THR A 136 8.39 3.25 -19.29
CA THR A 136 9.06 2.24 -20.12
C THR A 136 8.09 1.72 -21.19
N ALA A 137 6.85 1.39 -20.80
CA ALA A 137 5.83 0.95 -21.76
C ALA A 137 5.43 2.07 -22.75
N LEU A 138 5.36 3.32 -22.29
CA LEU A 138 5.09 4.46 -23.19
C LEU A 138 6.25 4.68 -24.18
N ASN A 139 7.48 4.52 -23.72
CA ASN A 139 8.65 4.54 -24.61
C ASN A 139 8.58 3.45 -25.66
N GLU A 140 8.13 2.23 -25.30
CA GLU A 140 7.97 1.13 -26.24
C GLU A 140 6.92 1.49 -27.33
N VAL A 141 5.82 2.14 -26.95
CA VAL A 141 4.85 2.68 -27.92
C VAL A 141 5.52 3.67 -28.87
N PHE A 142 6.32 4.62 -28.35
CA PHE A 142 7.01 5.59 -29.21
C PHE A 142 8.07 4.94 -30.10
N ARG A 143 8.82 3.98 -29.58
CA ARG A 143 9.84 3.23 -30.32
C ARG A 143 9.22 2.51 -31.51
N ILE A 144 8.12 1.80 -31.30
CA ILE A 144 7.41 1.09 -32.35
C ILE A 144 6.84 2.06 -33.39
N LEU A 145 6.13 3.09 -32.97
CA LEU A 145 5.49 4.06 -33.88
C LEU A 145 6.49 4.88 -34.69
N SER A 146 7.68 5.12 -34.15
CA SER A 146 8.74 5.86 -34.85
C SER A 146 9.65 4.98 -35.68
N GLY A 147 9.41 3.65 -35.73
CA GLY A 147 10.30 2.69 -36.40
C GLY A 147 11.69 2.62 -35.75
N GLY A 148 11.79 2.87 -34.44
CA GLY A 148 13.05 2.87 -33.68
C GLY A 148 13.77 4.22 -33.65
N ALA A 149 13.26 5.26 -34.29
CA ALA A 149 13.90 6.58 -34.31
C ALA A 149 13.84 7.31 -32.94
N PHE A 150 12.83 6.98 -32.12
CA PHE A 150 12.69 7.50 -30.76
C PHE A 150 12.82 6.34 -29.76
N ASP A 151 13.79 6.44 -28.84
CA ASP A 151 14.00 5.49 -27.75
C ASP A 151 14.58 6.24 -26.54
N ASN A 152 13.71 6.70 -25.64
CA ASN A 152 14.11 7.41 -24.43
C ASN A 152 13.09 7.23 -23.31
N VAL A 153 13.35 6.28 -22.41
CA VAL A 153 12.49 5.94 -21.28
C VAL A 153 12.25 7.13 -20.35
N PHE A 154 13.25 8.00 -20.13
CA PHE A 154 13.07 9.18 -19.27
C PHE A 154 12.01 10.14 -19.80
N VAL A 155 11.92 10.30 -21.13
CA VAL A 155 10.85 11.14 -21.72
C VAL A 155 9.50 10.50 -21.48
N GLY A 156 9.35 9.19 -21.68
CA GLY A 156 8.12 8.47 -21.37
C GLY A 156 7.73 8.62 -19.89
N PHE A 157 8.68 8.47 -18.99
CA PHE A 157 8.50 8.64 -17.55
C PHE A 157 8.01 10.05 -17.17
N ILE A 158 8.66 11.10 -17.68
CA ILE A 158 8.27 12.48 -17.40
C ILE A 158 6.88 12.81 -17.95
N ILE A 159 6.57 12.39 -19.17
CA ILE A 159 5.24 12.57 -19.77
C ILE A 159 4.19 11.90 -18.88
N LEU A 160 4.43 10.68 -18.45
CA LEU A 160 3.49 9.94 -17.62
C LEU A 160 3.26 10.61 -16.26
N LEU A 161 4.31 11.06 -15.58
CA LEU A 161 4.21 11.82 -14.33
C LEU A 161 3.36 13.08 -14.51
N VAL A 162 3.62 13.87 -15.55
CA VAL A 162 2.85 15.10 -15.83
C VAL A 162 1.38 14.78 -16.06
N VAL A 163 1.08 13.76 -16.85
CA VAL A 163 -0.32 13.29 -17.10
C VAL A 163 -0.99 12.90 -15.79
N GLN A 164 -0.32 12.12 -14.95
CA GLN A 164 -0.85 11.67 -13.66
C GLN A 164 -1.09 12.85 -12.70
N ILE A 165 -0.19 13.83 -12.62
CA ILE A 165 -0.38 15.06 -11.84
C ILE A 165 -1.64 15.80 -12.30
N ILE A 166 -1.78 16.04 -13.62
CA ILE A 166 -2.93 16.76 -14.18
C ILE A 166 -4.25 16.02 -13.90
N LEU A 167 -4.27 14.71 -14.10
CA LEU A 167 -5.46 13.90 -13.84
C LEU A 167 -5.84 13.90 -12.35
N SER A 168 -4.86 13.80 -11.47
CA SER A 168 -5.08 13.76 -10.02
C SER A 168 -5.60 15.09 -9.46
N MET A 169 -5.30 16.23 -10.11
CA MET A 169 -5.88 17.52 -9.74
C MET A 169 -7.40 17.59 -9.90
N LYS A 170 -8.03 16.67 -10.65
CA LYS A 170 -9.49 16.59 -10.83
C LYS A 170 -10.22 15.97 -9.63
N GLY A 171 -9.48 15.42 -8.67
CA GLY A 171 -10.02 14.89 -7.42
C GLY A 171 -10.49 13.43 -7.46
N PHE A 172 -10.84 12.89 -6.30
CA PHE A 172 -11.04 11.47 -6.03
C PHE A 172 -12.19 10.81 -6.82
N LYS A 173 -13.25 11.54 -7.17
CA LYS A 173 -14.39 10.99 -7.93
C LYS A 173 -13.98 10.53 -9.34
N SER A 174 -13.10 11.27 -10.01
CA SER A 174 -12.59 10.91 -11.35
C SER A 174 -11.64 9.73 -11.30
N ILE A 175 -10.88 9.62 -10.22
CA ILE A 175 -9.92 8.54 -9.95
C ILE A 175 -10.63 7.18 -9.89
N LYS A 176 -11.73 7.11 -9.15
CA LYS A 176 -12.51 5.90 -8.89
C LYS A 176 -13.11 5.25 -10.14
N ALA A 177 -13.61 6.08 -11.06
CA ALA A 177 -14.21 5.59 -12.32
C ALA A 177 -13.13 4.97 -13.24
N VAL A 178 -11.96 5.60 -13.33
CA VAL A 178 -10.84 5.12 -14.15
C VAL A 178 -10.31 3.79 -13.61
N GLU A 179 -10.16 3.67 -12.30
CA GLU A 179 -9.64 2.46 -11.63
C GLU A 179 -10.55 1.24 -11.84
N SER A 180 -11.87 1.41 -11.66
CA SER A 180 -12.80 0.28 -11.80
C SER A 180 -12.80 -0.30 -13.22
N VAL A 181 -12.68 0.53 -14.26
CA VAL A 181 -12.56 0.08 -15.65
C VAL A 181 -11.20 -0.55 -15.90
N ALA A 182 -10.12 0.08 -15.42
CA ALA A 182 -8.76 -0.41 -15.56
C ALA A 182 -8.59 -1.79 -14.94
N SER A 183 -9.13 -2.02 -13.73
CA SER A 183 -9.03 -3.28 -13.01
C SER A 183 -9.58 -4.46 -13.76
N ILE A 184 -10.77 -4.31 -14.37
CA ILE A 184 -11.43 -5.37 -15.14
C ILE A 184 -10.57 -5.75 -16.35
N ILE A 185 -10.08 -4.74 -17.06
CA ILE A 185 -9.31 -4.96 -18.26
C ILE A 185 -7.92 -5.53 -17.93
N LEU A 186 -7.25 -5.00 -16.89
CA LEU A 186 -5.97 -5.54 -16.42
C LEU A 186 -6.09 -7.00 -15.99
N MET A 187 -7.15 -7.37 -15.27
CA MET A 187 -7.40 -8.77 -14.91
C MET A 187 -7.63 -9.63 -16.18
N GLY A 188 -8.35 -9.15 -17.16
CA GLY A 188 -8.51 -9.84 -18.45
C GLY A 188 -7.17 -10.10 -19.16
N ILE A 189 -6.26 -9.13 -19.11
CA ILE A 189 -4.90 -9.30 -19.66
C ILE A 189 -4.10 -10.32 -18.86
N VAL A 190 -4.11 -10.23 -17.54
CA VAL A 190 -3.40 -11.21 -16.67
C VAL A 190 -3.87 -12.63 -16.97
N ILE A 191 -5.17 -12.85 -17.11
CA ILE A 191 -5.74 -14.15 -17.46
C ILE A 191 -5.27 -14.58 -18.88
N THR A 192 -5.32 -13.68 -19.85
CA THR A 192 -4.88 -13.97 -21.22
C THR A 192 -3.40 -14.33 -21.28
N VAL A 193 -2.56 -13.53 -20.62
CA VAL A 193 -1.11 -13.77 -20.50
C VAL A 193 -0.82 -15.10 -19.83
N PHE A 194 -1.55 -15.44 -18.75
CA PHE A 194 -1.43 -16.74 -18.07
C PHE A 194 -1.61 -17.91 -19.05
N PHE A 195 -2.65 -17.88 -19.88
CA PHE A 195 -2.89 -18.94 -20.87
C PHE A 195 -1.85 -18.98 -22.00
N ILE A 196 -1.35 -17.83 -22.45
CA ILE A 196 -0.26 -17.75 -23.43
C ILE A 196 1.02 -18.38 -22.85
N LEU A 197 1.39 -18.01 -21.64
CA LEU A 197 2.57 -18.53 -20.95
C LEU A 197 2.52 -20.05 -20.78
N ILE A 198 1.37 -20.61 -20.42
CA ILE A 198 1.20 -22.06 -20.29
C ILE A 198 1.28 -22.73 -21.67
N LYS A 199 0.64 -22.16 -22.70
CA LYS A 199 0.58 -22.76 -24.02
C LYS A 199 1.92 -22.72 -24.74
N ASP A 200 2.57 -21.56 -24.75
CA ASP A 200 3.68 -21.30 -25.67
C ASP A 200 5.06 -21.32 -24.96
N HIS A 201 5.12 -21.21 -23.61
CA HIS A 201 6.35 -21.12 -22.81
C HIS A 201 6.46 -22.14 -21.68
N SER A 202 5.62 -23.18 -21.68
CA SER A 202 5.55 -24.16 -20.60
C SER A 202 6.88 -24.85 -20.29
N ALA A 203 7.71 -25.13 -21.31
CA ALA A 203 9.01 -25.76 -21.12
C ALA A 203 9.97 -24.87 -20.32
N ALA A 204 10.13 -23.60 -20.73
CA ALA A 204 11.00 -22.64 -20.02
C ALA A 204 10.53 -22.40 -18.57
N ILE A 205 9.20 -22.33 -18.36
CA ILE A 205 8.60 -22.18 -17.04
C ILE A 205 8.87 -23.42 -16.18
N ALA A 206 8.75 -24.60 -16.76
CA ALA A 206 9.02 -25.84 -16.06
C ALA A 206 10.49 -25.93 -15.61
N ASP A 207 11.42 -25.65 -16.51
CA ASP A 207 12.87 -25.75 -16.24
C ASP A 207 13.34 -24.70 -15.22
N THR A 208 12.82 -23.46 -15.31
CA THR A 208 13.28 -22.33 -14.49
C THR A 208 12.60 -22.32 -13.11
N TRP A 209 11.35 -22.74 -13.02
CA TRP A 209 10.53 -22.48 -11.82
C TRP A 209 9.82 -23.72 -11.26
N ILE A 210 9.15 -24.55 -12.10
CA ILE A 210 8.32 -25.65 -11.58
C ILE A 210 9.19 -26.78 -11.02
N ASN A 211 10.22 -27.22 -11.76
CA ASN A 211 11.08 -28.35 -11.43
C ASN A 211 12.25 -27.97 -10.52
N THR A 212 12.38 -26.69 -10.16
CA THR A 212 13.39 -26.23 -9.22
C THR A 212 13.07 -26.75 -7.81
N GLU A 213 14.09 -27.24 -7.07
CA GLU A 213 13.90 -27.69 -5.68
C GLU A 213 13.36 -26.56 -4.79
N GLY A 214 13.78 -25.33 -5.08
CA GLY A 214 13.47 -24.14 -4.31
C GLY A 214 14.21 -24.12 -2.96
N THR A 215 13.95 -23.11 -2.15
CA THR A 215 14.66 -22.91 -0.89
C THR A 215 13.69 -22.69 0.25
N TRP A 216 13.79 -23.49 1.30
CA TRP A 216 13.04 -23.33 2.56
C TRP A 216 13.83 -22.49 3.58
N GLY A 217 13.22 -22.20 4.73
CA GLY A 217 13.85 -21.44 5.81
C GLY A 217 13.79 -19.94 5.56
N VAL A 218 14.88 -19.22 5.84
CA VAL A 218 14.91 -17.76 5.77
C VAL A 218 14.53 -17.22 4.38
N PRO A 219 15.02 -17.75 3.24
CA PRO A 219 14.64 -17.26 1.93
C PRO A 219 13.13 -17.39 1.64
N PHE A 220 12.49 -18.49 2.06
CA PHE A 220 11.04 -18.65 1.93
C PHE A 220 10.28 -17.59 2.72
N PHE A 221 10.64 -17.39 3.99
CA PHE A 221 9.99 -16.38 4.83
C PHE A 221 10.34 -14.95 4.40
N ALA A 222 11.49 -14.71 3.79
CA ALA A 222 11.81 -13.42 3.19
C ALA A 222 10.79 -13.04 2.11
N TYR A 223 10.44 -13.96 1.20
CA TYR A 223 9.38 -13.72 0.22
C TYR A 223 7.98 -13.58 0.83
N VAL A 224 7.67 -14.34 1.89
CA VAL A 224 6.43 -14.07 2.66
C VAL A 224 6.43 -12.64 3.16
N MET A 225 7.56 -12.14 3.70
CA MET A 225 7.67 -10.77 4.20
C MET A 225 7.64 -9.72 3.09
N VAL A 226 8.22 -9.99 1.92
CA VAL A 226 8.12 -9.11 0.74
C VAL A 226 6.67 -8.97 0.30
N PHE A 227 5.95 -10.08 0.12
CA PHE A 227 4.55 -10.06 -0.30
C PHE A 227 3.63 -9.41 0.74
N LEU A 228 3.88 -9.62 2.03
CA LEU A 228 3.16 -8.96 3.11
C LEU A 228 3.54 -7.49 3.19
N GLY A 229 4.84 -7.18 3.17
CA GLY A 229 5.39 -5.85 3.29
C GLY A 229 4.93 -4.91 2.19
N ASN A 230 4.75 -5.42 0.96
CA ASN A 230 4.18 -4.67 -0.15
C ASN A 230 2.82 -4.04 0.20
N TYR A 231 1.97 -4.79 0.90
CA TYR A 231 0.67 -4.29 1.37
C TYR A 231 0.76 -3.48 2.68
N ALA A 232 1.91 -3.47 3.36
CA ALA A 232 2.05 -2.83 4.68
C ALA A 232 1.68 -1.35 4.66
N ALA A 233 2.05 -0.64 3.61
CA ALA A 233 1.70 0.76 3.45
C ALA A 233 0.19 0.98 3.29
N ILE A 234 -0.51 0.08 2.60
CA ILE A 234 -1.94 0.21 2.29
C ILE A 234 -2.80 -0.21 3.49
N PHE A 235 -2.56 -1.38 4.10
CA PHE A 235 -3.34 -1.79 5.25
C PHE A 235 -3.08 -0.89 6.49
N LEU A 236 -1.95 -0.20 6.55
CA LEU A 236 -1.73 0.82 7.56
C LEU A 236 -2.74 1.96 7.46
N SER A 237 -3.09 2.38 6.24
CA SER A 237 -4.13 3.40 5.98
C SER A 237 -5.51 2.81 5.71
N ALA A 238 -5.82 1.60 6.18
CA ALA A 238 -7.11 0.93 5.98
C ALA A 238 -8.33 1.78 6.41
N ALA A 239 -8.15 2.67 7.39
CA ALA A 239 -9.19 3.59 7.84
C ALA A 239 -9.68 4.54 6.74
N ASP A 240 -8.80 4.98 5.82
CA ASP A 240 -9.18 5.88 4.71
C ASP A 240 -10.19 5.23 3.74
N TYR A 241 -10.12 3.91 3.61
CA TYR A 241 -11.02 3.13 2.74
C TYR A 241 -12.26 2.65 3.50
N SER A 242 -12.08 2.13 4.71
CA SER A 242 -13.17 1.55 5.49
C SER A 242 -14.21 2.58 5.97
N ARG A 243 -13.81 3.85 6.12
CA ARG A 243 -14.73 4.96 6.39
C ARG A 243 -15.77 5.20 5.27
N GLU A 244 -15.44 4.73 4.04
CA GLU A 244 -16.32 4.83 2.88
C GLU A 244 -17.25 3.60 2.72
N LEU A 245 -16.96 2.49 3.43
CA LEU A 245 -17.75 1.28 3.37
C LEU A 245 -19.06 1.45 4.17
N LYS A 246 -20.19 1.18 3.51
CA LYS A 246 -21.52 1.20 4.15
C LYS A 246 -21.55 0.33 5.40
N THR A 247 -22.35 0.73 6.39
CA THR A 247 -22.50 0.01 7.66
C THR A 247 -23.21 -1.34 7.49
N GLY A 248 -23.15 -2.20 8.53
CA GLY A 248 -23.85 -3.49 8.55
C GLY A 248 -22.97 -4.71 8.23
N TYR A 249 -21.68 -4.53 8.01
CA TYR A 249 -20.73 -5.64 7.82
C TYR A 249 -20.04 -6.02 9.14
N SER A 250 -20.08 -7.31 9.50
CA SER A 250 -19.32 -7.85 10.63
C SER A 250 -17.82 -7.87 10.32
N ASP A 251 -16.98 -8.02 11.34
CA ASP A 251 -15.51 -8.08 11.21
C ASP A 251 -15.08 -9.20 10.26
N SER A 252 -15.69 -10.39 10.40
CA SER A 252 -15.39 -11.53 9.51
C SER A 252 -15.78 -11.25 8.06
N LYS A 253 -16.94 -10.61 7.82
CA LYS A 253 -17.34 -10.20 6.47
C LYS A 253 -16.36 -9.19 5.88
N ARG A 254 -15.90 -8.20 6.66
CA ARG A 254 -14.89 -7.25 6.18
C ARG A 254 -13.58 -7.95 5.86
N GLY A 255 -13.13 -8.89 6.70
CA GLY A 255 -11.97 -9.73 6.40
C GLY A 255 -12.08 -10.46 5.05
N LEU A 256 -13.26 -10.99 4.72
CA LEU A 256 -13.51 -11.62 3.42
C LEU A 256 -13.53 -10.61 2.26
N LEU A 257 -13.99 -9.36 2.49
CA LEU A 257 -13.95 -8.30 1.49
C LEU A 257 -12.52 -7.87 1.12
N TYR A 258 -11.54 -8.18 1.97
CA TYR A 258 -10.11 -8.05 1.65
C TYR A 258 -9.55 -9.34 1.05
N PHE A 259 -9.76 -10.47 1.72
CA PHE A 259 -9.13 -11.74 1.37
C PHE A 259 -9.46 -12.21 -0.05
N LEU A 260 -10.74 -12.23 -0.41
CA LEU A 260 -11.18 -12.77 -1.70
C LEU A 260 -10.64 -11.96 -2.90
N PRO A 261 -10.76 -10.63 -2.96
CA PRO A 261 -10.21 -9.89 -4.08
C PRO A 261 -8.68 -9.90 -4.12
N ILE A 262 -8.00 -9.82 -2.97
CA ILE A 262 -6.54 -9.80 -2.92
C ILE A 262 -5.96 -11.15 -3.35
N ILE A 263 -6.53 -12.29 -2.93
CA ILE A 263 -6.02 -13.60 -3.35
C ILE A 263 -6.19 -13.81 -4.86
N VAL A 264 -7.31 -13.38 -5.42
CA VAL A 264 -7.57 -13.49 -6.87
C VAL A 264 -6.68 -12.55 -7.66
N ALA A 265 -6.58 -11.30 -7.27
CA ALA A 265 -5.85 -10.28 -8.00
C ALA A 265 -4.32 -10.36 -7.73
N TYR A 266 -3.90 -10.12 -6.52
CA TYR A 266 -2.49 -10.10 -6.14
C TYR A 266 -1.83 -11.46 -6.27
N GLY A 267 -2.51 -12.53 -5.79
CA GLY A 267 -2.00 -13.89 -5.89
C GLY A 267 -1.77 -14.34 -7.34
N SER A 268 -2.72 -14.05 -8.26
CA SER A 268 -2.55 -14.38 -9.67
C SER A 268 -1.42 -13.58 -10.33
N VAL A 269 -1.28 -12.30 -9.97
CA VAL A 269 -0.26 -11.42 -10.55
C VAL A 269 1.15 -11.82 -10.08
N ILE A 270 1.33 -12.28 -8.84
CA ILE A 270 2.60 -12.86 -8.37
C ILE A 270 2.96 -14.09 -9.22
N VAL A 271 2.01 -15.01 -9.41
CA VAL A 271 2.23 -16.23 -10.20
C VAL A 271 2.58 -15.89 -11.65
N VAL A 272 1.80 -15.02 -12.28
CA VAL A 272 2.05 -14.60 -13.68
C VAL A 272 3.37 -13.85 -13.81
N GLY A 273 3.77 -13.07 -12.81
CA GLY A 273 5.06 -12.40 -12.78
C GLY A 273 6.25 -13.39 -12.77
N ALA A 274 6.20 -14.43 -11.93
CA ALA A 274 7.19 -15.47 -11.91
C ALA A 274 7.24 -16.27 -13.24
N MET A 275 6.06 -16.59 -13.80
CA MET A 275 5.98 -17.23 -15.13
C MET A 275 6.59 -16.35 -16.23
N LEU A 276 6.28 -15.06 -16.23
CA LEU A 276 6.79 -14.10 -17.20
C LEU A 276 8.32 -14.00 -17.16
N ALA A 277 8.88 -13.85 -15.96
CA ALA A 277 10.34 -13.81 -15.79
C ALA A 277 11.01 -15.12 -16.21
N SER A 278 10.38 -16.27 -15.90
CA SER A 278 10.85 -17.58 -16.32
C SER A 278 10.85 -17.76 -17.84
N ALA A 279 9.85 -17.20 -18.52
CA ALA A 279 9.70 -17.32 -19.97
C ALA A 279 10.56 -16.35 -20.76
N THR A 280 10.75 -15.11 -20.25
CA THR A 280 11.34 -14.01 -21.02
C THR A 280 12.70 -13.53 -20.48
N GLY A 281 13.04 -13.87 -19.24
CA GLY A 281 14.21 -13.33 -18.54
C GLY A 281 14.05 -11.89 -18.02
N TYR A 282 12.89 -11.23 -18.25
CA TYR A 282 12.64 -9.87 -17.80
C TYR A 282 11.85 -9.84 -16.48
N ALA A 283 12.40 -9.15 -15.49
CA ALA A 283 11.66 -8.85 -14.26
C ALA A 283 10.71 -7.65 -14.41
N ASN A 284 11.00 -6.74 -15.36
CA ASN A 284 10.14 -5.60 -15.66
C ASN A 284 9.01 -6.00 -16.64
N PRO A 285 7.73 -5.97 -16.21
CA PRO A 285 6.60 -6.36 -17.08
C PRO A 285 6.44 -5.49 -18.33
N ALA A 286 6.94 -4.23 -18.29
CA ALA A 286 6.89 -3.34 -19.44
C ALA A 286 7.77 -3.82 -20.61
N LEU A 287 8.76 -4.65 -20.32
CA LEU A 287 9.61 -5.29 -21.33
C LEU A 287 9.15 -6.73 -21.57
N GLY A 288 8.87 -7.48 -20.51
CA GLY A 288 8.53 -8.90 -20.62
C GLY A 288 7.19 -9.17 -21.31
N LEU A 289 6.15 -8.38 -21.04
CA LEU A 289 4.82 -8.61 -21.62
C LEU A 289 4.78 -8.38 -23.15
N PRO A 290 5.33 -7.27 -23.71
CA PRO A 290 5.42 -7.12 -25.14
C PRO A 290 6.29 -8.19 -25.82
N ALA A 291 7.34 -8.67 -25.16
CA ALA A 291 8.26 -9.68 -25.68
C ALA A 291 7.61 -11.06 -25.91
N LEU A 292 6.42 -11.32 -25.36
CA LEU A 292 5.64 -12.52 -25.60
C LEU A 292 5.00 -12.56 -27.00
N PHE A 293 5.03 -11.45 -27.76
CA PHE A 293 4.29 -11.32 -29.00
C PHE A 293 5.21 -10.90 -30.16
N ASP A 294 5.16 -11.63 -31.27
CA ASP A 294 5.82 -11.23 -32.53
C ASP A 294 5.02 -10.14 -33.26
N ASN A 295 3.72 -10.04 -32.97
CA ASN A 295 2.82 -9.10 -33.64
C ASN A 295 2.94 -7.70 -33.06
N VAL A 296 3.40 -6.74 -33.86
CA VAL A 296 3.61 -5.34 -33.46
C VAL A 296 2.34 -4.64 -32.92
N TYR A 297 1.16 -5.01 -33.44
CA TYR A 297 -0.10 -4.43 -32.95
C TYR A 297 -0.42 -4.93 -31.53
N MET A 298 -0.10 -6.19 -31.24
CA MET A 298 -0.23 -6.74 -29.87
C MET A 298 0.76 -6.10 -28.91
N GLN A 299 2.02 -5.89 -29.35
CA GLN A 299 3.02 -5.17 -28.56
C GLN A 299 2.54 -3.75 -28.22
N LEU A 300 2.03 -3.01 -29.21
CA LEU A 300 1.45 -1.68 -29.00
C LEU A 300 0.24 -1.70 -28.05
N PHE A 301 -0.66 -2.66 -28.24
CA PHE A 301 -1.86 -2.80 -27.40
C PHE A 301 -1.48 -3.05 -25.94
N ILE A 302 -0.59 -4.01 -25.69
CA ILE A 302 -0.13 -4.36 -24.34
C ILE A 302 0.62 -3.18 -23.71
N SER A 303 1.53 -2.52 -24.44
CA SER A 303 2.27 -1.38 -23.94
C SER A 303 1.36 -0.20 -23.58
N ALA A 304 0.42 0.16 -24.45
CA ALA A 304 -0.59 1.19 -24.16
C ALA A 304 -1.41 0.86 -22.91
N PHE A 305 -1.67 -0.43 -22.72
CA PHE A 305 -2.44 -0.92 -21.59
C PHE A 305 -1.67 -0.85 -20.27
N ILE A 306 -0.38 -1.16 -20.27
CA ILE A 306 0.51 -0.98 -19.11
C ILE A 306 0.55 0.50 -18.72
N VAL A 307 0.63 1.41 -19.69
CA VAL A 307 0.57 2.86 -19.45
C VAL A 307 -0.71 3.24 -18.73
N PHE A 308 -1.86 2.77 -19.21
CA PHE A 308 -3.15 3.06 -18.59
C PHE A 308 -3.28 2.48 -17.18
N GLY A 309 -2.82 1.23 -16.99
CA GLY A 309 -2.79 0.59 -15.66
C GLY A 309 -1.92 1.32 -14.66
N ALA A 310 -0.73 1.77 -15.08
CA ALA A 310 0.18 2.54 -14.22
C ALA A 310 -0.45 3.88 -13.78
N ILE A 311 -1.19 4.55 -14.66
CA ILE A 311 -1.94 5.76 -14.33
C ILE A 311 -3.01 5.46 -13.29
N ALA A 312 -3.85 4.45 -13.54
CA ALA A 312 -4.99 4.12 -12.69
C ALA A 312 -4.56 3.78 -11.27
N VAL A 313 -3.61 2.86 -11.10
CA VAL A 313 -3.11 2.40 -9.80
C VAL A 313 -2.47 3.54 -9.01
N ASN A 314 -1.62 4.35 -9.66
CA ASN A 314 -0.97 5.47 -8.97
C ASN A 314 -1.96 6.49 -8.44
N MET A 315 -2.99 6.81 -9.22
CA MET A 315 -4.00 7.79 -8.82
C MET A 315 -4.68 7.41 -7.50
N VAL A 316 -4.88 6.13 -7.24
CA VAL A 316 -5.57 5.65 -6.03
C VAL A 316 -4.60 5.34 -4.91
N ALA A 317 -3.61 4.51 -5.15
CA ALA A 317 -2.77 3.94 -4.10
C ALA A 317 -1.65 4.87 -3.64
N ASN A 318 -1.08 5.65 -4.57
CA ASN A 318 0.21 6.28 -4.33
C ASN A 318 0.20 7.81 -4.31
N ILE A 319 -0.85 8.48 -4.83
CA ILE A 319 -0.91 9.94 -4.88
C ILE A 319 -1.71 10.52 -3.70
N VAL A 320 -2.84 9.92 -3.34
CA VAL A 320 -3.79 10.51 -2.39
C VAL A 320 -3.19 10.69 -1.00
N THR A 321 -2.63 9.63 -0.43
CA THR A 321 -2.08 9.67 0.94
C THR A 321 -0.91 10.66 1.10
N PRO A 322 0.15 10.66 0.25
CA PRO A 322 1.20 11.67 0.37
C PRO A 322 0.69 13.09 0.18
N THR A 323 -0.29 13.29 -0.70
CA THR A 323 -0.90 14.60 -0.91
C THR A 323 -1.55 15.12 0.38
N TYR A 324 -2.33 14.29 1.08
CA TYR A 324 -2.93 14.67 2.37
C TYR A 324 -1.87 14.91 3.46
N VAL A 325 -0.81 14.13 3.47
CA VAL A 325 0.31 14.36 4.40
C VAL A 325 0.99 15.70 4.13
N ILE A 326 1.26 16.04 2.86
CA ILE A 326 1.80 17.36 2.48
C ILE A 326 0.84 18.47 2.93
N GLN A 327 -0.47 18.34 2.71
CA GLN A 327 -1.44 19.32 3.18
C GLN A 327 -1.42 19.50 4.71
N LEU A 328 -1.29 18.39 5.45
CA LEU A 328 -1.20 18.43 6.91
C LEU A 328 0.01 19.24 7.41
N PHE A 329 1.17 19.10 6.73
CA PHE A 329 2.39 19.83 7.08
C PHE A 329 2.37 21.29 6.64
N THR A 330 1.81 21.57 5.45
CA THR A 330 2.03 22.86 4.76
C THR A 330 0.78 23.73 4.71
N LYS A 331 -0.40 23.16 4.93
CA LYS A 331 -1.72 23.79 4.73
C LYS A 331 -1.96 24.26 3.30
N LEU A 332 -1.18 23.79 2.32
CA LEU A 332 -1.35 24.10 0.91
C LEU A 332 -2.64 23.49 0.37
N ASN A 333 -3.16 24.10 -0.71
CA ASN A 333 -4.32 23.52 -1.39
C ASN A 333 -3.98 22.17 -2.07
N TYR A 334 -5.00 21.36 -2.34
CA TYR A 334 -4.85 20.01 -2.87
C TYR A 334 -4.06 19.96 -4.18
N LYS A 335 -4.29 20.90 -5.14
CA LYS A 335 -3.61 20.92 -6.43
C LYS A 335 -2.10 21.14 -6.29
N VAL A 336 -1.69 22.05 -5.42
CA VAL A 336 -0.26 22.30 -5.13
C VAL A 336 0.35 21.08 -4.44
N ALA A 337 -0.34 20.49 -3.47
CA ALA A 337 0.15 19.30 -2.77
C ALA A 337 0.32 18.09 -3.72
N VAL A 338 -0.62 17.88 -4.66
CA VAL A 338 -0.50 16.85 -5.73
C VAL A 338 0.73 17.11 -6.59
N THR A 339 0.96 18.36 -6.98
CA THR A 339 2.15 18.72 -7.79
C THR A 339 3.43 18.40 -7.05
N ILE A 340 3.53 18.77 -5.76
CA ILE A 340 4.68 18.44 -4.92
C ILE A 340 4.87 16.94 -4.82
N THR A 341 3.80 16.15 -4.62
CA THR A 341 3.85 14.69 -4.60
C THR A 341 4.46 14.13 -5.88
N GLY A 342 4.03 14.61 -7.05
CA GLY A 342 4.57 14.19 -8.34
C GLY A 342 6.05 14.56 -8.53
N LEU A 343 6.45 15.76 -8.12
CA LEU A 343 7.86 16.19 -8.16
C LEU A 343 8.74 15.33 -7.24
N LEU A 344 8.26 14.98 -6.06
CA LEU A 344 8.96 14.07 -5.16
C LEU A 344 9.08 12.65 -5.76
N ALA A 345 8.04 12.17 -6.44
CA ALA A 345 8.08 10.89 -7.14
C ALA A 345 9.11 10.88 -8.29
N MET A 346 9.25 11.99 -9.00
CA MET A 346 10.32 12.17 -9.99
C MET A 346 11.72 12.00 -9.37
N GLY A 347 11.93 12.58 -8.19
CA GLY A 347 13.18 12.52 -7.43
C GLY A 347 13.39 11.22 -6.64
N SER A 348 12.53 10.21 -6.78
CA SER A 348 12.67 8.92 -6.06
C SER A 348 13.64 7.92 -6.71
N PHE A 349 14.23 8.26 -7.85
CA PHE A 349 15.18 7.44 -8.62
C PHE A 349 14.69 6.01 -8.91
N PRO A 350 13.46 5.85 -9.47
CA PRO A 350 12.83 4.54 -9.59
C PRO A 350 13.61 3.57 -10.49
N TRP A 351 14.40 4.08 -11.45
CA TRP A 351 15.25 3.25 -12.31
C TRP A 351 16.35 2.48 -11.56
N LEU A 352 16.69 2.90 -10.33
CA LEU A 352 17.62 2.16 -9.48
C LEU A 352 16.94 1.00 -8.73
N LEU A 353 15.62 1.04 -8.62
CA LEU A 353 14.82 0.06 -7.88
C LEU A 353 14.25 -1.03 -8.80
N VAL A 354 13.92 -0.68 -10.04
CA VAL A 354 13.35 -1.59 -11.05
C VAL A 354 14.35 -1.70 -12.20
N GLN A 355 15.38 -2.51 -12.01
CA GLN A 355 16.34 -2.86 -13.05
C GLN A 355 15.89 -4.10 -13.81
N ASP A 356 16.32 -4.20 -15.07
CA ASP A 356 15.83 -5.22 -16.01
C ASP A 356 16.22 -6.65 -15.61
N ASP A 357 17.32 -6.80 -14.86
CA ASP A 357 17.89 -8.12 -14.60
C ASP A 357 17.24 -8.88 -13.43
N ASN A 358 16.72 -8.22 -12.37
CA ASN A 358 16.23 -8.96 -11.20
C ASN A 358 15.35 -8.22 -10.18
N ALA A 359 14.94 -7.01 -10.39
CA ALA A 359 14.15 -6.21 -9.44
C ALA A 359 14.60 -6.24 -7.94
N LYS A 360 15.87 -6.58 -7.67
CA LYS A 360 16.41 -6.71 -6.31
C LYS A 360 16.33 -5.39 -5.52
N GLY A 361 16.40 -4.27 -6.23
CA GLY A 361 16.21 -2.94 -5.63
C GLY A 361 14.81 -2.77 -5.06
N LEU A 362 13.79 -3.25 -5.78
CA LEU A 362 12.40 -3.22 -5.32
C LEU A 362 12.21 -4.10 -4.08
N ASP A 363 12.73 -5.31 -4.09
CA ASP A 363 12.70 -6.23 -2.96
C ASP A 363 13.36 -5.62 -1.71
N THR A 364 14.57 -5.09 -1.86
CA THR A 364 15.30 -4.37 -0.79
C THR A 364 14.50 -3.17 -0.27
N PHE A 365 13.90 -2.39 -1.16
CA PHE A 365 13.06 -1.25 -0.78
C PHE A 365 11.87 -1.69 0.08
N VAL A 366 11.19 -2.79 -0.30
CA VAL A 366 10.07 -3.34 0.47
C VAL A 366 10.53 -3.76 1.88
N HIS A 367 11.66 -4.43 2.01
CA HIS A 367 12.21 -4.82 3.31
C HIS A 367 12.56 -3.60 4.19
N VAL A 368 13.20 -2.59 3.61
CA VAL A 368 13.62 -1.39 4.34
C VAL A 368 12.44 -0.60 4.90
N TYR A 369 11.41 -0.32 4.10
CA TYR A 369 10.27 0.41 4.64
C TYR A 369 9.43 -0.45 5.59
N SER A 370 9.41 -1.76 5.38
CA SER A 370 8.73 -2.72 6.26
C SER A 370 9.29 -2.69 7.69
N ALA A 371 10.58 -2.38 7.86
CA ALA A 371 11.20 -2.21 9.16
C ALA A 371 10.56 -1.09 10.01
N PHE A 372 9.95 -0.10 9.37
CA PHE A 372 9.21 0.97 10.05
C PHE A 372 7.71 0.68 10.12
N LEU A 373 7.13 0.11 9.06
CA LEU A 373 5.67 -0.08 9.00
C LEU A 373 5.18 -1.22 9.89
N GLY A 374 5.99 -2.28 10.09
CA GLY A 374 5.68 -3.33 11.05
C GLY A 374 5.46 -2.79 12.47
N PRO A 375 6.43 -2.08 13.05
CA PRO A 375 6.26 -1.42 14.36
C PRO A 375 5.09 -0.45 14.41
N LEU A 376 4.89 0.34 13.36
CA LEU A 376 3.83 1.35 13.31
C LEU A 376 2.45 0.72 13.41
N ILE A 377 2.17 -0.32 12.62
CA ILE A 377 0.88 -1.03 12.66
C ILE A 377 0.68 -1.78 13.98
N ALA A 378 1.76 -2.33 14.56
CA ALA A 378 1.71 -2.98 15.86
C ALA A 378 1.22 -2.02 16.94
N ILE A 379 1.76 -0.80 16.97
CA ILE A 379 1.34 0.23 17.93
C ILE A 379 -0.13 0.61 17.73
N LEU A 380 -0.61 0.81 16.48
CA LEU A 380 -2.02 1.10 16.20
C LEU A 380 -2.95 0.00 16.72
N ILE A 381 -2.63 -1.26 16.42
CA ILE A 381 -3.43 -2.41 16.83
C ILE A 381 -3.40 -2.55 18.38
N VAL A 382 -2.24 -2.47 19.01
CA VAL A 382 -2.10 -2.58 20.46
C VAL A 382 -2.83 -1.42 21.16
N GLU A 383 -2.68 -0.18 20.67
CA GLU A 383 -3.39 0.97 21.23
C GLU A 383 -4.90 0.76 21.15
N TYR A 384 -5.42 0.42 19.98
CA TYR A 384 -6.85 0.30 19.77
C TYR A 384 -7.47 -0.89 20.54
N TYR A 385 -6.89 -2.09 20.39
CA TYR A 385 -7.49 -3.31 20.97
C TYR A 385 -7.11 -3.55 22.41
N PHE A 386 -5.84 -3.39 22.77
CA PHE A 386 -5.34 -3.72 24.09
C PHE A 386 -5.45 -2.54 25.05
N MET A 387 -4.92 -1.37 24.66
CA MET A 387 -4.84 -0.21 25.56
C MET A 387 -6.23 0.45 25.76
N ARG A 388 -6.97 0.70 24.66
CA ARG A 388 -8.26 1.41 24.65
C ARG A 388 -9.47 0.52 24.55
N LYS A 389 -9.30 -0.80 24.45
CA LYS A 389 -10.41 -1.77 24.36
C LYS A 389 -11.45 -1.38 23.31
N GLN A 390 -10.99 -0.96 22.13
CA GLN A 390 -11.78 -0.59 20.96
C GLN A 390 -12.67 0.66 21.17
N HIS A 391 -12.28 1.54 22.09
CA HIS A 391 -12.95 2.81 22.32
C HIS A 391 -12.02 3.99 22.07
N ILE A 392 -12.44 4.90 21.16
CA ILE A 392 -11.77 6.19 20.91
C ILE A 392 -12.82 7.27 21.15
N ASP A 393 -12.50 8.24 22.00
CA ASP A 393 -13.31 9.43 22.18
C ASP A 393 -13.09 10.38 21.01
N ILE A 394 -14.07 10.43 20.11
CA ILE A 394 -13.98 11.21 18.87
C ILE A 394 -14.03 12.72 19.16
N LYS A 395 -14.76 13.17 20.19
CA LYS A 395 -14.78 14.58 20.58
C LYS A 395 -13.41 15.04 21.03
N GLU A 396 -12.76 14.30 21.91
CA GLU A 396 -11.41 14.59 22.38
C GLU A 396 -10.35 14.43 21.27
N LEU A 397 -10.59 13.53 20.29
CA LEU A 397 -9.70 13.33 19.15
C LEU A 397 -9.57 14.57 18.26
N TYR A 398 -10.68 15.29 18.06
CA TYR A 398 -10.73 16.49 17.22
C TYR A 398 -10.66 17.80 18.00
N LYS A 399 -10.56 17.73 19.33
CA LYS A 399 -10.48 18.90 20.19
C LYS A 399 -9.08 19.46 20.29
N LYS A 400 -8.91 20.75 20.03
CA LYS A 400 -7.66 21.45 20.24
C LYS A 400 -7.30 21.46 21.72
N GLY A 401 -6.11 21.02 22.09
CA GLY A 401 -5.70 20.88 23.49
C GLY A 401 -6.34 19.71 24.24
N GLY A 402 -7.02 18.80 23.53
CA GLY A 402 -7.65 17.60 24.08
C GLY A 402 -6.66 16.53 24.56
N ASN A 403 -7.18 15.35 24.89
CA ASN A 403 -6.37 14.24 25.44
C ASN A 403 -5.31 13.73 24.47
N PHE A 404 -5.48 13.96 23.15
CA PHE A 404 -4.56 13.54 22.09
C PHE A 404 -3.65 14.65 21.57
N ASP A 405 -3.66 15.83 22.20
CA ASP A 405 -2.73 16.90 21.82
C ASP A 405 -1.30 16.58 22.24
N GLY A 406 -0.31 17.04 21.45
CA GLY A 406 1.10 16.85 21.72
C GLY A 406 1.68 15.58 21.11
N VAL A 407 2.70 15.00 21.75
CA VAL A 407 3.44 13.82 21.29
C VAL A 407 3.30 12.68 22.29
N ASN A 408 2.88 11.51 21.85
CA ASN A 408 2.98 10.28 22.64
C ASN A 408 4.40 9.69 22.49
N TYR A 409 5.29 10.08 23.37
CA TYR A 409 6.69 9.61 23.36
C TYR A 409 6.80 8.09 23.58
N ALA A 410 5.86 7.47 24.32
CA ALA A 410 5.88 6.01 24.48
C ALA A 410 5.71 5.28 23.15
N ALA A 411 4.83 5.78 22.28
CA ALA A 411 4.64 5.23 20.94
C ALA A 411 5.89 5.44 20.06
N LEU A 412 6.50 6.64 20.10
CA LEU A 412 7.71 6.92 19.31
C LEU A 412 8.91 6.09 19.76
N VAL A 413 9.10 5.90 21.06
CA VAL A 413 10.19 5.05 21.60
C VAL A 413 9.96 3.59 21.23
N ALA A 414 8.71 3.08 21.35
CA ALA A 414 8.39 1.71 20.93
C ALA A 414 8.59 1.51 19.41
N LEU A 415 8.22 2.50 18.60
CA LEU A 415 8.46 2.50 17.15
C LEU A 415 9.97 2.42 16.85
N ALA A 416 10.78 3.23 17.51
CA ALA A 416 12.23 3.25 17.32
C ALA A 416 12.88 1.92 17.72
N ILE A 417 12.48 1.34 18.86
CA ILE A 417 12.96 0.03 19.34
C ILE A 417 12.56 -1.08 18.35
N GLY A 418 11.30 -1.09 17.88
CA GLY A 418 10.81 -2.04 16.90
C GLY A 418 11.56 -1.95 15.57
N ALA A 419 11.78 -0.72 15.07
CA ALA A 419 12.53 -0.48 13.84
C ALA A 419 14.00 -0.91 13.99
N ALA A 420 14.65 -0.58 15.09
CA ALA A 420 16.03 -1.00 15.36
C ALA A 420 16.16 -2.53 15.37
N ALA A 421 15.23 -3.23 16.03
CA ALA A 421 15.20 -4.69 16.02
C ALA A 421 14.95 -5.26 14.62
N ALA A 422 14.08 -4.63 13.83
CA ALA A 422 13.80 -5.03 12.45
C ALA A 422 15.05 -4.96 11.56
N PHE A 423 15.87 -3.93 11.68
CA PHE A 423 17.10 -3.78 10.92
C PHE A 423 18.20 -4.80 11.27
N LEU A 424 18.10 -5.49 12.41
CA LEU A 424 19.00 -6.60 12.73
C LEU A 424 18.64 -7.89 11.94
N PHE A 425 17.41 -7.97 11.39
CA PHE A 425 16.91 -9.12 10.66
C PHE A 425 16.11 -8.65 9.43
N VAL A 426 16.80 -8.07 8.46
CA VAL A 426 16.20 -7.35 7.31
C VAL A 426 15.21 -8.24 6.54
N ASP A 427 15.53 -9.51 6.31
CA ASP A 427 14.66 -10.48 5.61
C ASP A 427 13.33 -10.75 6.35
N LEU A 428 13.28 -10.51 7.65
CA LEU A 428 12.12 -10.67 8.51
C LEU A 428 11.70 -9.36 9.17
N ALA A 429 12.14 -8.22 8.62
CA ALA A 429 12.04 -6.90 9.24
C ALA A 429 10.62 -6.57 9.71
N TRP A 430 9.62 -6.81 8.85
CA TRP A 430 8.24 -6.52 9.20
C TRP A 430 7.78 -7.28 10.46
N LEU A 431 8.01 -8.58 10.48
CA LEU A 431 7.57 -9.46 11.57
C LEU A 431 8.28 -9.15 12.89
N ILE A 432 9.61 -9.03 12.84
CA ILE A 432 10.43 -8.74 14.04
C ILE A 432 10.04 -7.37 14.60
N GLY A 433 9.96 -6.37 13.73
CA GLY A 433 9.57 -5.02 14.13
C GLY A 433 8.17 -4.96 14.74
N PHE A 434 7.22 -5.67 14.14
CA PHE A 434 5.84 -5.79 14.65
C PHE A 434 5.82 -6.40 16.06
N ILE A 435 6.44 -7.57 16.26
CA ILE A 435 6.43 -8.28 17.54
C ILE A 435 7.10 -7.43 18.63
N VAL A 436 8.29 -6.88 18.35
CA VAL A 436 9.05 -6.09 19.32
C VAL A 436 8.27 -4.84 19.72
N ALA A 437 7.71 -4.10 18.77
CA ALA A 437 6.92 -2.91 19.08
C ALA A 437 5.62 -3.24 19.83
N ALA A 438 4.93 -4.35 19.46
CA ALA A 438 3.72 -4.79 20.14
C ALA A 438 3.94 -5.09 21.63
N ILE A 439 5.11 -5.64 21.97
CA ILE A 439 5.50 -5.94 23.36
C ILE A 439 6.02 -4.68 24.07
N ALA A 440 6.89 -3.92 23.41
CA ALA A 440 7.54 -2.75 24.01
C ALA A 440 6.54 -1.63 24.32
N TYR A 441 5.55 -1.39 23.45
CA TYR A 441 4.64 -0.25 23.58
C TYR A 441 3.85 -0.24 24.90
N PRO A 442 3.12 -1.29 25.32
CA PRO A 442 2.39 -1.28 26.58
C PRO A 442 3.34 -1.24 27.81
N ILE A 443 4.52 -1.86 27.73
CA ILE A 443 5.51 -1.82 28.81
C ILE A 443 6.02 -0.40 29.04
N ILE A 444 6.41 0.28 27.94
CA ILE A 444 6.90 1.67 28.00
C ILE A 444 5.77 2.60 28.44
N SER A 445 4.56 2.42 27.92
CA SER A 445 3.40 3.22 28.28
C SER A 445 3.05 3.16 29.77
N LYS A 446 3.20 2.00 30.41
CA LYS A 446 2.98 1.83 31.85
C LYS A 446 3.80 2.81 32.69
N THR A 447 5.03 3.11 32.28
CA THR A 447 5.92 4.04 32.98
C THR A 447 5.73 5.48 32.53
N MET A 448 5.65 5.73 31.22
CA MET A 448 5.59 7.07 30.64
C MET A 448 4.21 7.73 30.74
N PHE A 449 3.11 6.94 30.85
CA PHE A 449 1.77 7.49 30.99
C PHE A 449 1.45 7.99 32.40
N LYS A 450 2.28 7.76 33.38
CA LYS A 450 2.01 8.07 34.79
C LYS A 450 1.50 9.51 35.00
N ASN A 451 2.06 10.46 34.26
CA ASN A 451 1.70 11.88 34.27
C ASN A 451 1.27 12.40 32.88
N SER A 452 0.85 11.53 31.97
CA SER A 452 0.52 11.89 30.59
C SER A 452 -0.97 11.92 30.37
N ARG A 453 -1.45 12.89 29.57
CA ARG A 453 -2.84 12.95 29.11
C ARG A 453 -3.25 11.74 28.26
N PHE A 454 -2.29 11.09 27.59
CA PHE A 454 -2.51 9.87 26.78
C PHE A 454 -2.99 8.66 27.58
N LYS A 455 -2.85 8.70 28.93
CA LYS A 455 -3.39 7.71 29.83
C LYS A 455 -4.93 7.65 29.82
N LYS A 456 -5.59 8.77 29.57
CA LYS A 456 -7.06 8.86 29.61
C LYS A 456 -7.72 7.93 28.59
N GLY A 457 -8.68 7.15 29.07
CA GLY A 457 -9.40 6.15 28.29
C GLY A 457 -8.59 4.89 27.94
N THR A 458 -7.41 4.67 28.58
CA THR A 458 -6.63 3.44 28.44
C THR A 458 -6.75 2.56 29.69
N ILE A 459 -6.24 1.31 29.61
CA ILE A 459 -6.16 0.38 30.75
C ILE A 459 -5.35 0.92 31.96
N PHE A 460 -4.59 1.98 31.75
CA PHE A 460 -3.81 2.66 32.80
C PHE A 460 -4.55 3.84 33.43
N ASP A 461 -5.76 4.14 32.96
CA ASP A 461 -6.58 5.20 33.53
C ASP A 461 -7.26 4.73 34.82
N SER A 462 -6.92 5.40 35.93
CA SER A 462 -7.48 5.08 37.23
C SER A 462 -8.95 5.56 37.41
N GLU A 463 -9.43 6.44 36.51
CA GLU A 463 -10.78 7.00 36.57
C GLU A 463 -11.81 6.11 35.84
N THR A 464 -11.35 5.10 35.08
CA THR A 464 -12.19 4.18 34.28
C THR A 464 -12.42 2.82 34.98
N LYS A 465 -12.05 2.68 36.26
CA LYS A 465 -12.27 1.47 37.07
C LYS A 465 -13.55 1.54 37.87
#